data_378f1f038c3ec44b8fe5c536507e7b8a
#
_entry.id   378f1f038c3ec44b8fe5c536507e7b8a
#
_cell.length_a   1.000
_cell.length_b   1.000
_cell.length_c   1.000
_cell.angle_alpha   90.00
_cell.angle_beta   90.00
_cell.angle_gamma   90.00
#
_symmetry.space_group_name_H-M   'P 1'
#
loop_
_entity.id
_entity.type
_entity.pdbx_description
1 polymer ?
#
loop_
_entity_poly.entity_id
_entity_poly.type
_entity_poly.pdbx_seq_one_letter_code
_entity_poly.pdbx_strand_id
1 'polypeptide(L)' 'MEWTEQNNRLKKNFKFKDFSEAFAFMTRVALIAEKMDHHPFWTNVYNTVNIELSTHDAGDTVTDKDRKLAQAIDRLA' A
#
# COMPACT_ATOMS: atom_id res chain seq x y z
N MET A 1 8.56 1.61 -10.07
CA MET A 1 7.47 0.79 -10.60
C MET A 1 6.14 1.44 -10.28
N GLU A 2 5.22 1.41 -11.21
CA GLU A 2 3.94 2.11 -11.07
C GLU A 2 2.87 1.24 -10.42
N TRP A 3 1.89 1.90 -9.83
CA TRP A 3 0.70 1.19 -9.37
C TRP A 3 -0.10 0.69 -10.57
N THR A 4 -0.61 -0.53 -10.47
CA THR A 4 -1.46 -1.13 -11.50
C THR A 4 -2.89 -1.14 -10.98
N GLU A 5 -3.84 -0.64 -11.77
CA GLU A 5 -5.26 -0.72 -11.41
C GLU A 5 -5.85 -1.95 -12.07
N GLN A 6 -6.28 -2.91 -11.25
CA GLN A 6 -6.76 -4.20 -11.73
C GLN A 6 -7.78 -4.75 -10.73
N ASN A 7 -8.91 -5.25 -11.24
CA ASN A 7 -9.95 -5.85 -10.40
C ASN A 7 -10.41 -4.90 -9.30
N ASN A 8 -10.57 -3.62 -9.64
CA ASN A 8 -11.03 -2.57 -8.72
C ASN A 8 -10.07 -2.34 -7.56
N ARG A 9 -8.77 -2.57 -7.77
CA ARG A 9 -7.74 -2.35 -6.77
C ARG A 9 -6.52 -1.70 -7.41
N LEU A 10 -5.84 -0.85 -6.62
CA LEU A 10 -4.50 -0.40 -6.97
C LEU A 10 -3.52 -1.39 -6.36
N LYS A 11 -2.63 -1.93 -7.17
CA LYS A 11 -1.68 -2.95 -6.73
C LYS A 11 -0.26 -2.53 -7.03
N LYS A 12 0.63 -2.75 -6.08
CA LYS A 12 2.06 -2.52 -6.28
C LYS A 12 2.88 -3.47 -5.42
N ASN A 13 3.97 -3.95 -5.99
CA ASN A 13 4.92 -4.81 -5.31
C ASN A 13 6.17 -3.99 -5.00
N PHE A 14 6.63 -4.05 -3.73
CA PHE A 14 7.83 -3.36 -3.30
C PHE A 14 8.87 -4.39 -2.88
N LYS A 15 10.10 -4.18 -3.30
CA LYS A 15 11.19 -5.08 -2.97
C LYS A 15 12.31 -4.31 -2.30
N PHE A 16 12.82 -4.86 -1.21
CA PHE A 16 13.83 -4.20 -0.41
C PHE A 16 15.09 -5.08 -0.30
N LYS A 17 16.07 -4.58 0.42
CA LYS A 17 17.33 -5.27 0.61
C LYS A 17 17.17 -6.53 1.48
N ASP A 18 16.36 -6.42 2.54
CA ASP A 18 16.16 -7.50 3.49
C ASP A 18 14.84 -7.31 4.24
N PHE A 19 14.55 -8.21 5.17
CA PHE A 19 13.32 -8.16 5.93
C PHE A 19 13.25 -6.92 6.82
N SER A 20 14.35 -6.53 7.42
CA SER A 20 14.38 -5.36 8.31
C SER A 20 13.97 -4.10 7.56
N GLU A 21 14.48 -3.92 6.34
CA GLU A 21 14.11 -2.79 5.49
C GLU A 21 12.63 -2.85 5.09
N ALA A 22 12.17 -4.04 4.72
CA ALA A 22 10.77 -4.24 4.33
C ALA A 22 9.85 -3.92 5.50
N PHE A 23 10.17 -4.41 6.68
CA PHE A 23 9.33 -4.20 7.86
C PHE A 23 9.34 -2.75 8.31
N ALA A 24 10.48 -2.07 8.19
CA ALA A 24 10.55 -0.64 8.49
C ALA A 24 9.64 0.15 7.56
N PHE A 25 9.63 -0.20 6.26
CA PHE A 25 8.73 0.41 5.30
C PHE A 25 7.27 0.15 5.68
N MET A 26 6.93 -1.09 6.03
CA MET A 26 5.56 -1.44 6.45
C MET A 26 5.13 -0.65 7.68
N THR A 27 6.02 -0.47 8.63
CA THR A 27 5.74 0.30 9.83
C THR A 27 5.37 1.75 9.47
N ARG A 28 6.14 2.36 8.57
CA ARG A 28 5.85 3.73 8.13
C ARG A 28 4.52 3.81 7.38
N VAL A 29 4.26 2.83 6.53
CA VAL A 29 2.97 2.76 5.82
C VAL A 29 1.83 2.62 6.81
N ALA A 30 2.00 1.77 7.83
CA ALA A 30 0.97 1.57 8.83
C ALA A 30 0.60 2.88 9.54
N LEU A 31 1.60 3.68 9.89
CA LEU A 31 1.35 4.96 10.56
C LEU A 31 0.61 5.95 9.66
N ILE A 32 0.98 6.01 8.38
CA ILE A 32 0.30 6.88 7.41
C ILE A 32 -1.13 6.38 7.17
N ALA A 33 -1.31 5.08 7.01
CA ALA A 33 -2.64 4.51 6.77
C ALA A 33 -3.58 4.79 7.94
N GLU A 34 -3.07 4.66 9.17
CA GLU A 34 -3.87 4.95 10.35
C GLU A 34 -4.24 6.42 10.43
N LYS A 35 -3.30 7.31 10.12
CA LYS A 35 -3.56 8.74 10.12
C LYS A 35 -4.62 9.13 9.10
N MET A 36 -4.64 8.49 7.95
CA MET A 36 -5.61 8.74 6.89
C MET A 36 -6.91 7.96 7.09
N ASP A 37 -6.96 7.09 8.09
CA ASP A 37 -8.08 6.19 8.34
C ASP A 37 -8.46 5.40 7.08
N HIS A 38 -7.44 4.89 6.38
CA HIS A 38 -7.62 4.12 5.16
C HIS A 38 -6.52 3.06 5.12
N HIS A 39 -6.91 1.79 5.24
CA HIS A 39 -5.98 0.71 5.51
C HIS A 39 -5.76 -0.19 4.29
N PRO A 40 -4.51 -0.57 4.02
CA PRO A 40 -4.20 -1.40 2.86
C PRO A 40 -4.49 -2.88 3.13
N PHE A 41 -4.76 -3.62 2.05
CA PHE A 41 -4.62 -5.06 2.07
C PHE A 41 -3.20 -5.36 1.62
N TRP A 42 -2.41 -6.04 2.44
CA TRP A 42 -1.02 -6.26 2.11
C TRP A 42 -0.49 -7.59 2.60
N THR A 43 0.59 -8.03 1.96
CA THR A 43 1.31 -9.24 2.35
C THR A 43 2.79 -8.95 2.36
N ASN A 44 3.50 -9.70 3.18
CA ASN A 44 4.96 -9.57 3.26
C ASN A 44 5.59 -10.97 3.33
N VAL A 45 6.60 -11.17 2.49
CA VAL A 45 7.45 -12.35 2.55
C VAL A 45 8.88 -11.83 2.44
N TYR A 46 9.65 -11.98 3.50
CA TYR A 46 11.04 -11.56 3.59
C TYR A 46 11.23 -10.10 3.16
N ASN A 47 11.81 -9.85 1.97
CA ASN A 47 12.10 -8.51 1.47
C ASN A 47 11.03 -7.96 0.52
N THR A 48 9.91 -8.65 0.37
CA THR A 48 8.88 -8.30 -0.59
C THR A 48 7.60 -7.89 0.15
N VAL A 49 7.03 -6.76 -0.26
CA VAL A 49 5.76 -6.27 0.27
C VAL A 49 4.83 -6.01 -0.90
N ASN A 50 3.68 -6.70 -0.91
CA ASN A 50 2.63 -6.47 -1.90
C ASN A 50 1.53 -5.66 -1.25
N ILE A 51 1.13 -4.56 -1.88
CA ILE A 51 0.08 -3.70 -1.34
C ILE A 51 -1.05 -3.61 -2.35
N GLU A 52 -2.28 -3.76 -1.85
CA GLU A 52 -3.50 -3.56 -2.65
C GLU A 52 -4.39 -2.57 -1.92
N LEU A 53 -4.88 -1.59 -2.67
CA LEU A 53 -5.72 -0.52 -2.11
C LEU A 53 -7.07 -0.51 -2.80
N SER A 54 -8.13 -0.43 -2.00
CA SER A 54 -9.48 -0.20 -2.49
C SER A 54 -10.30 0.42 -1.37
N THR A 55 -11.40 1.06 -1.70
CA THR A 55 -12.27 1.71 -0.71
C THR A 55 -13.49 0.84 -0.49
N HIS A 56 -13.54 0.21 0.69
CA HIS A 56 -14.63 -0.71 1.03
C HIS A 56 -15.99 -0.02 1.02
N ASP A 57 -16.09 1.16 1.62
CA ASP A 57 -17.34 1.89 1.73
C ASP A 57 -17.90 2.35 0.38
N ALA A 58 -17.07 2.36 -0.66
CA ALA A 58 -17.49 2.74 -2.01
C ALA A 58 -17.82 1.51 -2.87
N GLY A 59 -17.98 0.34 -2.26
CA GLY A 59 -18.27 -0.90 -2.98
C GLY A 59 -17.01 -1.62 -3.44
N ASP A 60 -15.95 -1.54 -2.65
CA ASP A 60 -14.67 -2.23 -2.94
C ASP A 60 -14.09 -1.80 -4.29
N THR A 61 -14.02 -0.51 -4.51
CA THR A 61 -13.45 0.04 -5.75
C THR A 61 -12.41 1.11 -5.43
N VAL A 62 -11.63 1.48 -6.43
CA VAL A 62 -10.60 2.52 -6.28
C VAL A 62 -11.27 3.90 -6.25
N THR A 63 -10.88 4.70 -5.26
CA THR A 63 -11.34 6.08 -5.13
C THR A 63 -10.14 7.00 -4.90
N ASP A 64 -10.39 8.30 -4.73
CA ASP A 64 -9.33 9.26 -4.43
C ASP A 64 -8.59 8.94 -3.14
N LYS A 65 -9.26 8.30 -2.19
CA LYS A 65 -8.60 7.87 -0.94
C LYS A 65 -7.43 6.92 -1.24
N ASP A 66 -7.65 6.00 -2.17
CA ASP A 66 -6.61 5.03 -2.55
C ASP A 66 -5.48 5.71 -3.29
N ARG A 67 -5.80 6.65 -4.18
CA ARG A 67 -4.78 7.36 -4.94
C ARG A 67 -3.91 8.24 -4.04
N LYS A 68 -4.52 8.87 -3.06
CA LYS A 68 -3.78 9.69 -2.07
C LYS A 68 -2.88 8.82 -1.21
N LEU A 69 -3.38 7.67 -0.76
CA LEU A 69 -2.59 6.76 0.03
C LEU A 69 -1.44 6.18 -0.79
N ALA A 70 -1.69 5.82 -2.04
CA ALA A 70 -0.66 5.33 -2.94
C ALA A 70 0.48 6.35 -3.10
N GLN A 71 0.15 7.63 -3.27
CA GLN A 71 1.16 8.68 -3.37
C GLN A 71 1.97 8.80 -2.09
N ALA A 72 1.30 8.75 -0.94
CA ALA A 72 1.98 8.82 0.34
C ALA A 72 2.92 7.63 0.55
N ILE A 73 2.47 6.44 0.17
CA ILE A 73 3.29 5.23 0.26
C ILE A 73 4.53 5.35 -0.63
N ASP A 74 4.38 5.86 -1.84
CA ASP A 74 5.51 6.01 -2.77
C ASP A 74 6.59 6.93 -2.21
N ARG A 75 6.22 7.94 -1.42
CA ARG A 75 7.19 8.84 -0.80
C ARG A 75 8.01 8.15 0.28
N LEU A 76 7.52 7.04 0.82
CA LEU A 76 8.20 6.30 1.88
C LEU A 76 9.14 5.22 1.34
N ALA A 77 8.97 4.86 0.10
CA ALA A 77 9.76 3.77 -0.52
C ALA A 77 11.15 4.22 -0.96
#